data_bc89221ec89f38f8ae2764d6851004e1
#
_entry.id   bc89221ec89f38f8ae2764d6851004e1
#
_cell.length_a   1.000
_cell.length_b   1.000
_cell.length_c   1.000
_cell.angle_alpha   90.00
_cell.angle_beta   90.00
_cell.angle_gamma   90.00
#
_symmetry.space_group_name_H-M   'P 1'
#
loop_
_entity.id
_entity.type
_entity.pdbx_description
1 polymer ?
#
loop_
_entity_poly.entity_id
_entity_poly.type
_entity_poly.pdbx_seq_one_letter_code
_entity_poly.pdbx_strand_id
1 'polypeptide(L)'
;MIPARLMVAVAASALALAACGDKDSTQKTGAPKAAAASLQTPAAAPVLQITSETKSFRDWSATCGNDGTCWAFGFTGGSNGGWVRIALDPGPDARPQVVFGYWPDGEAKGPARIGLTIDGRNFAADLNAASEDAAPIGQIPGDARPVIDALAQGKVMTIRGVSSQDISLHGAAAALLWIDEKQGRLDTPTALMRRGDKPASTVPVAPDLPTVAAAPPVNQAGFGDQNQTLPAALRGLTEVGNCLKESAMPAVGDMVMSARLDARTELWAVPCGSGAYNLTHNWYLTGPGGRDPRPAVLIGTAGPGADPNMPDNSTVNGKYDPGSRTLSSFAKGRGIGDCGVQQTWTWTGQRFVLTMESTMGECAGVPSDFWPFAWRTR
;
A
#
# COMPACT_ATOMS: atom_id res chain seq x y z
N MET A 1 -13.16 -47.76 30.56
CA MET A 1 -14.52 -48.19 30.83
C MET A 1 -15.43 -47.54 29.81
N ILE A 2 -15.99 -48.37 28.94
CA ILE A 2 -16.98 -48.14 27.88
C ILE A 2 -18.36 -48.19 28.57
N PRO A 3 -19.49 -47.67 28.03
CA PRO A 3 -19.91 -47.83 26.63
C PRO A 3 -20.65 -46.67 25.90
N ALA A 4 -20.73 -46.90 24.63
CA ALA A 4 -21.55 -46.33 23.57
C ALA A 4 -23.08 -46.40 23.80
N ARG A 5 -23.84 -45.54 23.13
CA ARG A 5 -25.16 -45.90 22.57
C ARG A 5 -25.46 -45.15 21.27
N LEU A 6 -25.60 -45.94 20.26
CA LEU A 6 -26.13 -45.74 18.92
C LEU A 6 -27.68 -45.56 19.01
N MET A 7 -28.28 -44.66 18.24
CA MET A 7 -29.67 -44.75 17.83
C MET A 7 -29.85 -44.37 16.37
N VAL A 8 -30.30 -45.34 15.62
CA VAL A 8 -30.77 -45.35 14.26
C VAL A 8 -32.27 -44.96 14.27
N ALA A 9 -32.73 -44.17 13.36
CA ALA A 9 -34.14 -44.08 13.00
C ALA A 9 -34.32 -44.00 11.49
N VAL A 10 -35.19 -44.88 11.05
CA VAL A 10 -35.46 -45.39 9.72
C VAL A 10 -36.46 -44.52 8.95
N ALA A 11 -36.39 -44.62 7.64
CA ALA A 11 -37.16 -44.06 6.57
C ALA A 11 -38.70 -44.24 6.65
N ALA A 12 -39.41 -43.43 5.88
CA ALA A 12 -40.66 -43.83 5.23
C ALA A 12 -40.84 -43.07 3.90
N SER A 13 -40.81 -43.86 2.84
CA SER A 13 -41.21 -43.51 1.46
C SER A 13 -42.74 -43.53 1.34
N ALA A 14 -43.32 -42.63 0.57
CA ALA A 14 -44.69 -42.76 0.10
C ALA A 14 -44.71 -42.49 -1.42
N LEU A 15 -44.89 -43.57 -2.17
CA LEU A 15 -45.36 -43.58 -3.59
C LEU A 15 -46.85 -43.27 -3.63
N ALA A 16 -47.30 -42.49 -4.58
CA ALA A 16 -48.67 -42.51 -5.05
C ALA A 16 -48.69 -42.53 -6.57
N LEU A 17 -49.24 -43.60 -7.10
CA LEU A 17 -49.56 -43.88 -8.51
C LEU A 17 -50.95 -43.35 -8.92
N ALA A 18 -51.07 -43.16 -10.21
CA ALA A 18 -52.25 -43.33 -11.09
C ALA A 18 -53.06 -42.05 -11.38
N ALA A 19 -53.59 -41.81 -12.53
CA ALA A 19 -54.17 -42.70 -13.52
C ALA A 19 -54.28 -42.01 -14.91
N CYS A 20 -54.31 -42.82 -15.93
CA CYS A 20 -54.63 -42.52 -17.33
C CYS A 20 -56.08 -42.09 -17.53
N GLY A 21 -56.32 -41.18 -18.49
CA GLY A 21 -57.62 -40.90 -19.10
C GLY A 21 -57.44 -40.33 -20.48
N ASP A 22 -57.87 -41.09 -21.48
CA ASP A 22 -57.84 -40.94 -22.95
C ASP A 22 -58.82 -39.91 -23.50
N LYS A 23 -58.49 -39.44 -24.75
CA LYS A 23 -59.36 -38.87 -25.84
C LYS A 23 -59.61 -37.34 -25.74
N ASP A 24 -59.36 -36.54 -26.76
CA ASP A 24 -59.71 -36.63 -28.17
C ASP A 24 -58.94 -35.55 -28.94
N SER A 25 -58.75 -35.83 -30.26
CA SER A 25 -58.06 -35.05 -31.24
C SER A 25 -58.76 -33.75 -31.63
N THR A 26 -58.00 -32.64 -31.75
CA THR A 26 -58.20 -31.65 -32.83
C THR A 26 -56.91 -30.94 -33.16
N GLN A 27 -56.40 -31.21 -34.32
CA GLN A 27 -55.25 -30.64 -34.98
C GLN A 27 -55.54 -29.16 -35.32
N LYS A 28 -54.85 -28.20 -34.68
CA LYS A 28 -54.72 -26.83 -35.18
C LYS A 28 -53.26 -26.52 -35.40
N THR A 29 -52.91 -26.38 -36.68
CA THR A 29 -51.62 -25.83 -37.11
C THR A 29 -51.37 -24.43 -36.58
N GLY A 30 -50.53 -24.34 -35.60
CA GLY A 30 -49.99 -23.06 -35.07
C GLY A 30 -48.56 -22.89 -35.52
N ALA A 31 -48.30 -21.78 -36.18
CA ALA A 31 -46.95 -21.38 -36.63
C ALA A 31 -45.94 -21.40 -35.47
N PRO A 32 -44.64 -21.68 -35.70
CA PRO A 32 -43.64 -21.72 -34.66
C PRO A 32 -43.44 -20.31 -34.06
N LYS A 33 -43.80 -20.15 -32.80
CA LYS A 33 -43.51 -18.96 -32.02
C LYS A 33 -42.00 -18.92 -31.82
N ALA A 34 -41.33 -17.96 -32.47
CA ALA A 34 -39.92 -17.71 -32.28
C ALA A 34 -39.65 -17.52 -30.77
N ALA A 35 -38.85 -18.39 -30.19
CA ALA A 35 -38.35 -18.23 -28.83
C ALA A 35 -37.51 -16.95 -28.80
N ALA A 36 -37.98 -15.95 -28.08
CA ALA A 36 -37.19 -14.76 -27.80
C ALA A 36 -35.98 -15.23 -26.97
N ALA A 37 -34.80 -15.19 -27.58
CA ALA A 37 -33.55 -15.36 -26.86
C ALA A 37 -33.49 -14.26 -25.82
N SER A 38 -33.63 -14.62 -24.55
CA SER A 38 -33.37 -13.73 -23.45
C SER A 38 -31.90 -13.36 -23.53
N LEU A 39 -31.61 -12.12 -23.86
CA LEU A 39 -30.28 -11.50 -23.68
C LEU A 39 -29.97 -11.55 -22.17
N GLN A 40 -29.23 -12.58 -21.78
CA GLN A 40 -28.69 -12.63 -20.43
C GLN A 40 -27.70 -11.49 -20.33
N THR A 41 -28.01 -10.49 -19.51
CA THR A 41 -27.05 -9.46 -19.10
C THR A 41 -25.83 -10.18 -18.53
N PRO A 42 -24.60 -9.91 -19.00
CA PRO A 42 -23.41 -10.50 -18.42
C PRO A 42 -23.42 -10.24 -16.91
N ALA A 43 -23.18 -11.27 -16.12
CA ALA A 43 -23.02 -11.10 -14.68
C ALA A 43 -21.88 -10.09 -14.44
N ALA A 44 -22.09 -9.13 -13.56
CA ALA A 44 -21.06 -8.17 -13.20
C ALA A 44 -19.82 -8.93 -12.69
N ALA A 45 -18.63 -8.47 -13.09
CA ALA A 45 -17.38 -9.07 -12.61
C ALA A 45 -17.32 -8.99 -11.08
N PRO A 46 -16.81 -10.02 -10.39
CA PRO A 46 -16.66 -9.98 -8.95
C PRO A 46 -15.70 -8.86 -8.56
N VAL A 47 -16.02 -8.11 -7.49
CA VAL A 47 -15.17 -7.05 -6.93
C VAL A 47 -14.30 -7.64 -5.82
N LEU A 48 -13.00 -7.32 -5.83
CA LEU A 48 -12.06 -7.79 -4.84
C LEU A 48 -12.42 -7.24 -3.45
N GLN A 49 -12.55 -8.13 -2.48
CA GLN A 49 -12.71 -7.77 -1.06
C GLN A 49 -11.34 -7.93 -0.40
N ILE A 50 -10.67 -6.82 -0.10
CA ILE A 50 -9.33 -6.83 0.46
C ILE A 50 -9.17 -5.75 1.53
N THR A 51 -8.47 -6.12 2.59
CA THR A 51 -7.91 -5.19 3.59
C THR A 51 -6.40 -5.20 3.46
N SER A 52 -5.76 -4.09 3.75
CA SER A 52 -4.30 -4.04 3.73
C SER A 52 -3.70 -5.06 4.69
N GLU A 53 -2.75 -5.83 4.19
CA GLU A 53 -2.06 -6.85 4.98
C GLU A 53 -0.62 -7.02 4.47
N THR A 54 0.32 -7.17 5.40
CA THR A 54 1.71 -7.54 5.13
C THR A 54 2.04 -8.87 5.78
N LYS A 55 2.74 -9.74 5.04
CA LYS A 55 3.13 -11.07 5.51
C LYS A 55 4.55 -11.41 5.10
N SER A 56 5.31 -12.02 6.01
CA SER A 56 6.68 -12.48 5.76
C SER A 56 6.70 -13.96 5.39
N PHE A 57 7.58 -14.31 4.45
CA PHE A 57 7.79 -15.64 3.91
C PHE A 57 9.30 -15.94 3.87
N ARG A 58 9.89 -16.27 5.02
CA ARG A 58 11.34 -16.45 5.18
C ARG A 58 12.11 -15.19 4.78
N ASP A 59 12.83 -15.22 3.64
CA ASP A 59 13.66 -14.12 3.14
C ASP A 59 12.85 -13.13 2.25
N TRP A 60 11.53 -13.35 2.11
CA TRP A 60 10.63 -12.52 1.32
C TRP A 60 9.50 -11.97 2.17
N SER A 61 8.98 -10.81 1.76
CA SER A 61 7.75 -10.22 2.28
C SER A 61 6.78 -9.93 1.15
N ALA A 62 5.50 -9.93 1.46
CA ALA A 62 4.47 -9.47 0.53
C ALA A 62 3.45 -8.59 1.25
N THR A 63 3.02 -7.53 0.57
CA THR A 63 2.01 -6.57 1.05
C THR A 63 0.94 -6.43 -0.01
N CYS A 64 -0.33 -6.44 0.40
CA CYS A 64 -1.43 -6.03 -0.46
C CYS A 64 -2.10 -4.78 0.14
N GLY A 65 -2.36 -3.78 -0.68
CA GLY A 65 -3.01 -2.54 -0.30
C GLY A 65 -4.54 -2.60 -0.37
N ASN A 66 -5.19 -1.56 0.13
CA ASN A 66 -6.65 -1.44 0.10
C ASN A 66 -7.24 -1.31 -1.32
N ASP A 67 -6.40 -1.02 -2.31
CA ASP A 67 -6.77 -0.95 -3.73
C ASP A 67 -6.66 -2.29 -4.45
N GLY A 68 -6.21 -3.32 -3.75
CA GLY A 68 -6.02 -4.66 -4.31
C GLY A 68 -4.68 -4.88 -5.01
N THR A 69 -3.85 -3.85 -5.19
CA THR A 69 -2.48 -4.04 -5.67
C THR A 69 -1.66 -4.77 -4.62
N CYS A 70 -0.89 -5.76 -5.06
CA CYS A 70 0.00 -6.53 -4.19
C CYS A 70 1.45 -6.41 -4.64
N TRP A 71 2.35 -6.40 -3.69
CA TRP A 71 3.81 -6.34 -3.90
C TRP A 71 4.50 -7.45 -3.16
N ALA A 72 5.46 -8.11 -3.77
CA ALA A 72 6.41 -8.98 -3.10
C ALA A 72 7.81 -8.40 -3.21
N PHE A 73 8.58 -8.51 -2.13
CA PHE A 73 9.95 -8.02 -2.04
C PHE A 73 10.89 -9.14 -1.59
N GLY A 74 12.08 -9.17 -2.22
CA GLY A 74 13.24 -9.90 -1.75
C GLY A 74 14.40 -8.93 -1.60
N PHE A 75 15.27 -9.18 -0.61
CA PHE A 75 16.38 -8.30 -0.27
C PHE A 75 17.68 -9.07 -0.13
N THR A 76 18.81 -8.41 -0.39
CA THR A 76 20.11 -8.92 0.05
C THR A 76 20.28 -8.70 1.55
N GLY A 77 21.08 -9.51 2.19
CA GLY A 77 21.45 -9.24 3.58
C GLY A 77 22.35 -8.00 3.71
N GLY A 78 22.12 -7.19 4.75
CA GLY A 78 22.95 -6.04 5.08
C GLY A 78 22.36 -4.68 4.65
N SER A 79 23.00 -3.59 5.16
CA SER A 79 22.46 -2.24 5.08
C SER A 79 22.64 -1.52 3.73
N ASN A 80 23.49 -2.02 2.84
CA ASN A 80 23.75 -1.47 1.50
C ASN A 80 23.39 -2.49 0.43
N GLY A 81 22.19 -3.03 0.55
CA GLY A 81 21.79 -4.18 -0.23
C GLY A 81 21.05 -3.85 -1.52
N GLY A 82 20.94 -4.91 -2.34
CA GLY A 82 20.03 -4.93 -3.48
C GLY A 82 18.64 -5.38 -3.05
N TRP A 83 17.68 -5.09 -3.91
CA TRP A 83 16.29 -5.43 -3.72
C TRP A 83 15.62 -5.80 -5.04
N VAL A 84 14.61 -6.62 -4.96
CA VAL A 84 13.68 -6.88 -6.06
C VAL A 84 12.26 -6.66 -5.58
N ARG A 85 11.45 -6.05 -6.42
CA ARG A 85 10.01 -5.82 -6.22
C ARG A 85 9.23 -6.45 -7.36
N ILE A 86 8.25 -7.26 -7.02
CA ILE A 86 7.26 -7.78 -7.95
C ILE A 86 5.93 -7.12 -7.58
N ALA A 87 5.34 -6.37 -8.49
CA ALA A 87 4.04 -5.74 -8.30
C ALA A 87 3.01 -6.37 -9.23
N LEU A 88 1.78 -6.54 -8.73
CA LEU A 88 0.64 -7.05 -9.50
C LEU A 88 -0.61 -6.29 -9.11
N ASP A 89 -1.20 -5.61 -10.09
CA ASP A 89 -2.49 -4.94 -9.92
C ASP A 89 -3.64 -5.96 -9.85
N PRO A 90 -4.79 -5.62 -9.27
CA PRO A 90 -5.98 -6.47 -9.29
C PRO A 90 -6.59 -6.55 -10.70
N GLY A 91 -7.46 -7.54 -10.91
CA GLY A 91 -8.19 -7.72 -12.16
C GLY A 91 -7.59 -8.75 -13.13
N PRO A 92 -8.41 -9.26 -14.06
CA PRO A 92 -8.05 -10.39 -14.91
C PRO A 92 -6.92 -10.12 -15.91
N ASP A 93 -6.75 -8.86 -16.33
CA ASP A 93 -5.79 -8.47 -17.39
C ASP A 93 -4.46 -7.96 -16.83
N ALA A 94 -4.34 -7.87 -15.51
CA ALA A 94 -3.12 -7.35 -14.87
C ALA A 94 -1.92 -8.27 -15.14
N ARG A 95 -0.76 -7.63 -15.35
CA ARG A 95 0.52 -8.31 -15.59
C ARG A 95 1.51 -7.96 -14.50
N PRO A 96 2.33 -8.93 -14.06
CA PRO A 96 3.35 -8.65 -13.07
C PRO A 96 4.42 -7.69 -13.62
N GLN A 97 4.81 -6.74 -12.79
CA GLN A 97 5.93 -5.85 -13.03
C GLN A 97 7.07 -6.25 -12.11
N VAL A 98 8.27 -6.39 -12.66
CA VAL A 98 9.48 -6.70 -11.91
C VAL A 98 10.45 -5.53 -12.02
N VAL A 99 10.74 -4.92 -10.87
CA VAL A 99 11.70 -3.83 -10.73
C VAL A 99 12.73 -4.25 -9.68
N PHE A 100 13.98 -3.90 -9.88
CA PHE A 100 15.06 -4.24 -8.97
C PHE A 100 16.12 -3.15 -8.96
N GLY A 101 16.88 -3.07 -7.91
CA GLY A 101 17.91 -2.08 -7.76
C GLY A 101 18.83 -2.39 -6.60
N TYR A 102 19.83 -1.54 -6.40
CA TYR A 102 20.70 -1.60 -5.25
C TYR A 102 21.21 -0.20 -4.90
N TRP A 103 21.59 -0.01 -3.65
CA TRP A 103 22.28 1.20 -3.23
C TRP A 103 23.79 0.95 -3.32
N PRO A 104 24.53 1.69 -4.17
CA PRO A 104 25.95 1.46 -4.32
C PRO A 104 26.73 1.89 -3.07
N ASP A 105 27.77 1.13 -2.72
CA ASP A 105 28.73 1.52 -1.70
C ASP A 105 29.64 2.64 -2.25
N GLY A 106 29.70 3.77 -1.55
CA GLY A 106 30.57 4.90 -1.90
C GLY A 106 30.03 5.76 -3.05
N GLU A 107 30.88 6.64 -3.58
CA GLU A 107 30.57 7.50 -4.72
C GLU A 107 30.61 6.71 -6.04
N ALA A 108 29.58 5.91 -6.33
CA ALA A 108 29.44 5.29 -7.64
C ALA A 108 29.05 6.35 -8.68
N LYS A 109 29.99 6.75 -9.51
CA LYS A 109 29.78 7.73 -10.58
C LYS A 109 29.36 7.04 -11.88
N GLY A 110 28.25 7.48 -12.44
CA GLY A 110 27.79 7.15 -13.78
C GLY A 110 26.67 6.12 -13.85
N PRO A 111 26.03 6.00 -15.03
CA PRO A 111 24.94 5.05 -15.24
C PRO A 111 25.51 3.63 -15.19
N ALA A 112 25.42 3.00 -14.03
CA ALA A 112 25.76 1.60 -13.88
C ALA A 112 24.78 0.78 -14.73
N ARG A 113 25.31 0.01 -15.68
CA ARG A 113 24.51 -1.02 -16.34
C ARG A 113 24.09 -2.03 -15.27
N ILE A 114 22.81 -2.13 -15.05
CA ILE A 114 22.26 -3.09 -14.12
C ILE A 114 21.72 -4.29 -14.89
N GLY A 115 21.97 -5.49 -14.40
CA GLY A 115 21.49 -6.73 -15.00
C GLY A 115 20.90 -7.66 -13.94
N LEU A 116 20.07 -8.58 -14.38
CA LEU A 116 19.43 -9.56 -13.54
C LEU A 116 19.79 -10.97 -14.00
N THR A 117 20.22 -11.82 -13.08
CA THR A 117 20.36 -13.26 -13.33
C THR A 117 19.64 -14.06 -12.25
N ILE A 118 19.12 -15.22 -12.62
CA ILE A 118 18.57 -16.20 -11.68
C ILE A 118 19.27 -17.53 -11.98
N ASP A 119 19.98 -18.07 -11.00
CA ASP A 119 20.80 -19.28 -11.13
C ASP A 119 21.69 -19.25 -12.39
N GLY A 120 22.27 -18.10 -12.70
CA GLY A 120 23.13 -17.88 -13.86
C GLY A 120 22.42 -17.59 -15.19
N ARG A 121 21.09 -17.72 -15.29
CA ARG A 121 20.32 -17.33 -16.46
C ARG A 121 20.12 -15.81 -16.49
N ASN A 122 20.53 -15.15 -17.58
CA ASN A 122 20.38 -13.70 -17.75
C ASN A 122 18.96 -13.31 -18.19
N PHE A 123 18.49 -12.18 -17.67
CA PHE A 123 17.26 -11.53 -18.09
C PHE A 123 17.56 -10.09 -18.54
N ALA A 124 17.00 -9.68 -19.67
CA ALA A 124 17.12 -8.31 -20.14
C ALA A 124 16.40 -7.36 -19.19
N ALA A 125 16.98 -6.20 -18.95
CA ALA A 125 16.38 -5.15 -18.15
C ALA A 125 16.61 -3.79 -18.82
N ASP A 126 15.59 -2.93 -18.74
CA ASP A 126 15.71 -1.53 -19.06
C ASP A 126 16.21 -0.77 -17.83
N LEU A 127 17.11 0.20 -18.06
CA LEU A 127 17.59 1.08 -17.02
C LEU A 127 16.62 2.23 -16.81
N ASN A 128 16.26 2.47 -15.59
CA ASN A 128 15.61 3.71 -15.17
C ASN A 128 16.63 4.55 -14.37
N ALA A 129 17.56 5.17 -15.06
CA ALA A 129 18.54 6.08 -14.46
C ALA A 129 17.93 7.48 -14.41
N ALA A 130 17.41 7.88 -13.26
CA ALA A 130 16.83 9.20 -13.08
C ALA A 130 17.89 10.33 -13.00
N SER A 131 19.12 10.04 -12.54
CA SER A 131 20.26 10.98 -12.48
C SER A 131 21.57 10.24 -12.25
N GLU A 132 22.71 10.91 -12.46
CA GLU A 132 24.05 10.35 -12.15
C GLU A 132 24.26 10.06 -10.66
N ASP A 133 23.46 10.69 -9.79
CA ASP A 133 23.52 10.53 -8.33
C ASP A 133 22.43 9.59 -7.79
N ALA A 134 21.59 9.02 -8.65
CA ALA A 134 20.52 8.12 -8.24
C ALA A 134 20.99 6.67 -8.18
N ALA A 135 20.43 5.91 -7.23
CA ALA A 135 20.63 4.46 -7.16
C ALA A 135 20.18 3.80 -8.48
N PRO A 136 20.96 2.87 -9.05
CA PRO A 136 20.61 2.22 -10.29
C PRO A 136 19.38 1.32 -10.11
N ILE A 137 18.40 1.49 -10.99
CA ILE A 137 17.15 0.73 -10.99
C ILE A 137 16.97 0.10 -12.38
N GLY A 138 16.68 -1.20 -12.40
CA GLY A 138 16.32 -1.94 -13.59
C GLY A 138 14.87 -2.38 -13.55
N GLN A 139 14.24 -2.43 -14.71
CA GLN A 139 12.91 -2.97 -14.90
C GLN A 139 12.93 -4.04 -15.98
N ILE A 140 12.21 -5.13 -15.77
CA ILE A 140 12.01 -6.16 -16.79
C ILE A 140 11.00 -5.62 -17.82
N PRO A 141 11.39 -5.46 -19.10
CA PRO A 141 10.50 -4.95 -20.13
C PRO A 141 9.48 -6.02 -20.57
N GLY A 142 8.30 -5.57 -20.93
CA GLY A 142 7.26 -6.41 -21.55
C GLY A 142 6.71 -7.48 -20.61
N ASP A 143 6.83 -8.76 -21.03
CA ASP A 143 6.30 -9.86 -20.23
C ASP A 143 7.31 -10.37 -19.18
N ALA A 144 7.02 -10.13 -17.92
CA ALA A 144 7.84 -10.58 -16.80
C ALA A 144 7.63 -12.05 -16.40
N ARG A 145 6.73 -12.79 -17.06
CA ARG A 145 6.45 -14.21 -16.77
C ARG A 145 7.69 -15.11 -16.73
N PRO A 146 8.64 -15.00 -17.69
CA PRO A 146 9.86 -15.82 -17.64
C PRO A 146 10.70 -15.59 -16.39
N VAL A 147 10.69 -14.38 -15.83
CA VAL A 147 11.34 -14.05 -14.55
C VAL A 147 10.59 -14.68 -13.39
N ILE A 148 9.26 -14.54 -13.35
CA ILE A 148 8.40 -15.15 -12.31
C ILE A 148 8.59 -16.67 -12.26
N ASP A 149 8.62 -17.33 -13.42
CA ASP A 149 8.83 -18.79 -13.51
C ASP A 149 10.22 -19.21 -13.01
N ALA A 150 11.24 -18.41 -13.30
CA ALA A 150 12.59 -18.65 -12.81
C ALA A 150 12.71 -18.40 -11.29
N LEU A 151 12.06 -17.36 -10.76
CA LEU A 151 12.00 -17.10 -9.32
C LEU A 151 11.36 -18.24 -8.54
N ALA A 152 10.31 -18.83 -9.10
CA ALA A 152 9.56 -19.91 -8.47
C ALA A 152 10.39 -21.18 -8.23
N GLN A 153 11.36 -21.45 -9.08
CA GLN A 153 12.16 -22.69 -9.11
C GLN A 153 13.62 -22.44 -8.72
N GLY A 154 14.05 -21.19 -8.72
CA GLY A 154 15.42 -20.78 -8.48
C GLY A 154 15.83 -20.78 -7.01
N LYS A 155 17.12 -20.61 -6.79
CA LYS A 155 17.74 -20.53 -5.46
C LYS A 155 18.28 -19.13 -5.16
N VAL A 156 18.89 -18.50 -6.17
CA VAL A 156 19.57 -17.22 -6.03
C VAL A 156 19.26 -16.32 -7.22
N MET A 157 18.85 -15.10 -6.95
CA MET A 157 18.81 -14.00 -7.90
C MET A 157 20.02 -13.12 -7.68
N THR A 158 20.76 -12.78 -8.73
CA THR A 158 21.90 -11.86 -8.65
C THR A 158 21.58 -10.59 -9.43
N ILE A 159 21.65 -9.45 -8.77
CA ILE A 159 21.65 -8.12 -9.40
C ILE A 159 23.11 -7.78 -9.72
N ARG A 160 23.40 -7.56 -10.99
CA ARG A 160 24.74 -7.20 -11.47
C ARG A 160 24.79 -5.71 -11.76
N GLY A 161 25.78 -5.05 -11.21
CA GLY A 161 26.04 -3.63 -11.42
C GLY A 161 27.52 -3.34 -11.18
N VAL A 162 27.84 -2.27 -10.49
CA VAL A 162 29.20 -1.95 -10.02
C VAL A 162 29.68 -3.06 -9.05
N SER A 163 28.76 -3.57 -8.23
CA SER A 163 28.95 -4.78 -7.41
C SER A 163 27.84 -5.78 -7.70
N SER A 164 28.06 -7.06 -7.38
CA SER A 164 27.01 -8.08 -7.45
C SER A 164 26.27 -8.18 -6.11
N GLN A 165 24.94 -8.24 -6.19
CA GLN A 165 24.06 -8.35 -5.02
C GLN A 165 23.22 -9.61 -5.16
N ASP A 166 23.39 -10.55 -4.23
CA ASP A 166 22.67 -11.82 -4.24
C ASP A 166 21.44 -11.77 -3.33
N ILE A 167 20.29 -12.09 -3.88
CA ILE A 167 19.01 -12.20 -3.19
C ILE A 167 18.61 -13.66 -3.12
N SER A 168 18.40 -14.17 -1.90
CA SER A 168 17.86 -15.51 -1.68
C SER A 168 16.44 -15.60 -2.25
N LEU A 169 16.14 -16.69 -2.97
CA LEU A 169 14.78 -16.97 -3.45
C LEU A 169 13.96 -17.84 -2.48
N HIS A 170 14.49 -18.07 -1.27
CA HIS A 170 13.83 -18.86 -0.25
C HIS A 170 12.63 -18.11 0.34
N GLY A 171 11.44 -18.49 -0.08
CA GLY A 171 10.18 -17.81 0.26
C GLY A 171 9.51 -17.10 -0.90
N ALA A 172 10.21 -16.84 -2.01
CA ALA A 172 9.67 -16.14 -3.18
C ALA A 172 8.37 -16.79 -3.69
N ALA A 173 8.40 -18.10 -3.95
CA ALA A 173 7.23 -18.83 -4.42
C ALA A 173 6.04 -18.75 -3.45
N ALA A 174 6.29 -18.78 -2.15
CA ALA A 174 5.24 -18.68 -1.14
C ALA A 174 4.64 -17.26 -1.08
N ALA A 175 5.46 -16.22 -1.21
CA ALA A 175 5.01 -14.83 -1.29
C ALA A 175 4.12 -14.59 -2.52
N LEU A 176 4.55 -15.10 -3.68
CA LEU A 176 3.80 -14.97 -4.93
C LEU A 176 2.50 -15.80 -4.93
N LEU A 177 2.51 -16.99 -4.33
CA LEU A 177 1.31 -17.80 -4.15
C LEU A 177 0.29 -17.11 -3.24
N TRP A 178 0.76 -16.43 -2.19
CA TRP A 178 -0.10 -15.66 -1.32
C TRP A 178 -0.75 -14.46 -2.05
N ILE A 179 -0.03 -13.82 -2.99
CA ILE A 179 -0.60 -12.79 -3.86
C ILE A 179 -1.71 -13.38 -4.74
N ASP A 180 -1.49 -14.56 -5.35
CA ASP A 180 -2.51 -15.26 -6.13
C ASP A 180 -3.78 -15.52 -5.31
N GLU A 181 -3.60 -15.95 -4.05
CA GLU A 181 -4.70 -16.21 -3.12
C GLU A 181 -5.45 -14.91 -2.79
N LYS A 182 -4.73 -13.85 -2.40
CA LYS A 182 -5.33 -12.56 -2.03
C LYS A 182 -6.10 -11.89 -3.17
N GLN A 183 -5.62 -12.04 -4.40
CA GLN A 183 -6.29 -11.47 -5.58
C GLN A 183 -7.29 -12.44 -6.25
N GLY A 184 -7.53 -13.63 -5.67
CA GLY A 184 -8.47 -14.61 -6.23
C GLY A 184 -8.02 -15.21 -7.56
N ARG A 185 -6.71 -15.29 -7.85
CA ARG A 185 -6.13 -15.76 -9.12
C ARG A 185 -5.90 -17.25 -9.20
N LEU A 186 -5.99 -17.96 -8.07
CA LEU A 186 -5.66 -19.38 -8.02
C LEU A 186 -6.42 -20.19 -9.09
N ASP A 187 -5.69 -21.06 -9.78
CA ASP A 187 -6.15 -21.94 -10.85
C ASP A 187 -6.61 -21.20 -12.13
N THR A 188 -6.28 -19.91 -12.28
CA THR A 188 -6.48 -19.16 -13.52
C THR A 188 -5.19 -19.08 -14.34
N PRO A 189 -5.23 -18.80 -15.66
CA PRO A 189 -4.02 -18.61 -16.47
C PRO A 189 -3.23 -17.35 -16.06
N THR A 190 -3.85 -16.43 -15.31
CA THR A 190 -3.20 -15.18 -14.87
C THR A 190 -2.52 -15.28 -13.49
N ALA A 191 -2.66 -16.42 -12.79
CA ALA A 191 -1.95 -16.66 -11.54
C ALA A 191 -0.42 -16.61 -11.73
N LEU A 192 0.30 -16.11 -10.71
CA LEU A 192 1.76 -16.08 -10.73
C LEU A 192 2.34 -17.49 -10.57
N MET A 193 1.81 -18.24 -9.61
CA MET A 193 2.34 -19.53 -9.18
C MET A 193 1.43 -20.70 -9.51
N ARG A 194 0.18 -20.67 -9.06
CA ARG A 194 -0.75 -21.78 -9.25
C ARG A 194 -1.70 -21.50 -10.42
N ARG A 195 -1.21 -21.73 -11.62
CA ARG A 195 -1.97 -21.58 -12.87
C ARG A 195 -2.89 -22.76 -13.12
N GLY A 196 -3.97 -22.53 -13.85
CA GLY A 196 -4.95 -23.53 -14.24
C GLY A 196 -5.90 -23.00 -15.31
N ASP A 197 -7.00 -23.73 -15.51
CA ASP A 197 -7.95 -23.50 -16.62
C ASP A 197 -9.20 -22.73 -16.23
N LYS A 198 -9.29 -22.23 -14.98
CA LYS A 198 -10.40 -21.33 -14.62
C LYS A 198 -10.36 -20.08 -15.49
N PRO A 199 -11.49 -19.62 -16.01
CA PRO A 199 -11.51 -18.41 -16.84
C PRO A 199 -10.88 -17.21 -16.12
N ALA A 200 -10.02 -16.45 -16.79
CA ALA A 200 -9.42 -15.24 -16.24
C ALA A 200 -10.48 -14.23 -15.74
N SER A 201 -11.65 -14.20 -16.38
CA SER A 201 -12.79 -13.36 -15.99
C SER A 201 -13.34 -13.65 -14.58
N THR A 202 -12.93 -14.75 -13.94
CA THR A 202 -13.28 -15.04 -12.54
C THR A 202 -12.40 -14.28 -11.54
N VAL A 203 -11.28 -13.69 -11.99
CA VAL A 203 -10.42 -12.86 -11.14
C VAL A 203 -11.14 -11.55 -10.82
N PRO A 204 -11.29 -11.21 -9.53
CA PRO A 204 -11.97 -10.00 -9.13
C PRO A 204 -11.31 -8.73 -9.67
N VAL A 205 -12.11 -7.74 -10.03
CA VAL A 205 -11.64 -6.39 -10.38
C VAL A 205 -11.27 -5.60 -9.11
N ALA A 206 -10.56 -4.48 -9.30
CA ALA A 206 -10.18 -3.58 -8.22
C ALA A 206 -11.41 -3.12 -7.41
N PRO A 207 -11.30 -2.98 -6.08
CA PRO A 207 -12.32 -2.36 -5.27
C PRO A 207 -12.39 -0.85 -5.55
N ASP A 208 -13.55 -0.25 -5.31
CA ASP A 208 -13.67 1.20 -5.31
C ASP A 208 -12.88 1.80 -4.13
N LEU A 209 -12.03 2.77 -4.43
CA LEU A 209 -11.29 3.48 -3.40
C LEU A 209 -12.19 4.50 -2.68
N PRO A 210 -12.00 4.68 -1.37
CA PRO A 210 -12.67 5.76 -0.65
C PRO A 210 -12.34 7.12 -1.27
N THR A 211 -13.31 8.01 -1.33
CA THR A 211 -13.11 9.39 -1.81
C THR A 211 -13.04 10.33 -0.63
N VAL A 212 -12.00 11.17 -0.59
CA VAL A 212 -11.82 12.21 0.44
C VAL A 212 -11.75 13.57 -0.25
N ALA A 213 -12.79 14.38 -0.04
CA ALA A 213 -12.83 15.73 -0.59
C ALA A 213 -12.01 16.69 0.29
N ALA A 214 -11.03 17.35 -0.28
CA ALA A 214 -10.31 18.43 0.38
C ALA A 214 -11.18 19.68 0.55
N ALA A 215 -11.05 20.36 1.68
CA ALA A 215 -11.64 21.67 1.86
C ALA A 215 -11.05 22.69 0.86
N PRO A 216 -11.79 23.71 0.43
CA PRO A 216 -11.25 24.73 -0.47
C PRO A 216 -10.00 25.41 0.11
N PRO A 217 -9.01 25.77 -0.72
CA PRO A 217 -7.86 26.57 -0.30
C PRO A 217 -8.32 27.95 0.25
N VAL A 218 -7.55 28.46 1.21
CA VAL A 218 -7.81 29.77 1.82
C VAL A 218 -6.54 30.63 1.82
N ASN A 219 -6.72 31.94 1.94
CA ASN A 219 -5.60 32.89 2.01
C ASN A 219 -4.73 32.60 3.25
N GLN A 220 -3.42 32.49 3.06
CA GLN A 220 -2.42 32.19 4.08
C GLN A 220 -1.68 33.44 4.61
N ALA A 221 -2.16 34.66 4.33
CA ALA A 221 -1.50 35.87 4.83
C ALA A 221 -1.34 35.85 6.36
N GLY A 222 -0.12 36.01 6.83
CA GLY A 222 0.25 35.94 8.25
C GLY A 222 0.56 34.55 8.79
N PHE A 223 0.55 33.52 7.94
CA PHE A 223 0.92 32.14 8.26
C PHE A 223 2.10 31.67 7.39
N GLY A 224 2.84 30.68 7.85
CA GLY A 224 4.02 30.20 7.14
C GLY A 224 4.60 28.92 7.71
N ASP A 225 5.58 28.38 6.99
CA ASP A 225 6.21 27.09 7.27
C ASP A 225 7.50 27.18 8.12
N GLN A 226 7.87 28.39 8.58
CA GLN A 226 9.02 28.63 9.45
C GLN A 226 8.82 29.87 10.29
N ASN A 227 9.57 29.98 11.41
CA ASN A 227 9.74 31.17 12.23
C ASN A 227 8.41 31.77 12.72
N GLN A 228 7.40 30.96 12.92
CA GLN A 228 6.13 31.43 13.41
C GLN A 228 6.15 31.61 14.94
N THR A 229 5.51 32.66 15.43
CA THR A 229 5.40 32.89 16.88
C THR A 229 4.19 32.14 17.43
N LEU A 230 4.46 31.18 18.33
CA LEU A 230 3.39 30.42 18.99
C LEU A 230 2.45 31.35 19.78
N PRO A 231 1.14 31.22 19.62
CA PRO A 231 0.16 31.92 20.45
C PRO A 231 0.34 31.60 21.94
N ALA A 232 0.02 32.58 22.80
CA ALA A 232 0.19 32.43 24.25
C ALA A 232 -0.58 31.23 24.83
N ALA A 233 -1.78 30.92 24.30
CA ALA A 233 -2.58 29.79 24.76
C ALA A 233 -1.90 28.45 24.45
N LEU A 234 -1.28 28.28 23.26
CA LEU A 234 -0.47 27.08 22.93
C LEU A 234 0.79 26.99 23.80
N ARG A 235 1.50 28.10 23.94
CA ARG A 235 2.72 28.16 24.77
C ARG A 235 2.44 27.84 26.24
N GLY A 236 1.23 28.08 26.71
CA GLY A 236 0.79 27.79 28.08
C GLY A 236 0.48 26.30 28.33
N LEU A 237 0.42 25.47 27.32
CA LEU A 237 0.20 24.03 27.47
C LEU A 237 1.48 23.35 28.00
N THR A 238 1.35 22.45 28.99
CA THR A 238 2.49 21.75 29.58
C THR A 238 3.23 20.89 28.55
N GLU A 239 2.51 20.16 27.72
CA GLU A 239 3.06 19.34 26.65
C GLU A 239 3.83 20.17 25.61
N VAL A 240 3.33 21.35 25.24
CA VAL A 240 4.04 22.27 24.35
C VAL A 240 5.33 22.78 25.01
N GLY A 241 5.26 23.13 26.29
CA GLY A 241 6.44 23.54 27.05
C GLY A 241 7.51 22.42 27.12
N ASN A 242 7.13 21.17 27.23
CA ASN A 242 8.04 20.01 27.18
C ASN A 242 8.64 19.85 25.79
N CYS A 243 7.83 19.87 24.73
CA CYS A 243 8.31 19.80 23.35
C CYS A 243 9.35 20.86 23.03
N LEU A 244 9.11 22.12 23.42
CA LEU A 244 10.05 23.22 23.18
C LEU A 244 11.38 23.05 23.95
N LYS A 245 11.36 22.43 25.14
CA LYS A 245 12.58 22.10 25.87
C LYS A 245 13.38 20.99 25.21
N GLU A 246 12.71 19.94 24.73
CA GLU A 246 13.32 18.83 23.98
C GLU A 246 13.90 19.28 22.65
N SER A 247 13.35 20.35 22.08
CA SER A 247 13.75 20.94 20.80
C SER A 247 14.62 22.19 20.95
N ALA A 248 15.27 22.39 22.11
CA ALA A 248 16.01 23.59 22.44
C ALA A 248 17.31 23.85 21.64
N MET A 249 17.54 23.11 20.56
CA MET A 249 18.59 23.44 19.59
C MET A 249 18.13 24.65 18.73
N PRO A 250 18.96 25.69 18.55
CA PRO A 250 18.54 26.92 17.87
C PRO A 250 17.90 26.70 16.50
N ALA A 251 18.43 25.78 15.71
CA ALA A 251 17.89 25.48 14.38
C ALA A 251 16.51 24.76 14.39
N VAL A 252 16.12 24.15 15.50
CA VAL A 252 14.87 23.41 15.63
C VAL A 252 13.78 24.30 16.24
N GLY A 253 14.13 25.16 17.18
CA GLY A 253 13.19 26.12 17.80
C GLY A 253 12.54 27.07 16.78
N ASP A 254 13.23 27.37 15.69
CA ASP A 254 12.74 28.24 14.61
C ASP A 254 11.78 27.52 13.63
N MET A 255 11.58 26.22 13.78
CA MET A 255 10.74 25.41 12.88
C MET A 255 9.26 25.35 13.29
N VAL A 256 8.79 26.33 14.03
CA VAL A 256 7.35 26.52 14.26
C VAL A 256 6.68 26.89 12.96
N MET A 257 5.68 26.11 12.56
CA MET A 257 4.88 26.33 11.35
C MET A 257 3.45 26.67 11.72
N SER A 258 2.78 27.40 10.84
CA SER A 258 1.36 27.68 10.98
C SER A 258 0.65 27.74 9.63
N ALA A 259 -0.65 27.48 9.62
CA ALA A 259 -1.49 27.63 8.45
C ALA A 259 -2.92 28.05 8.86
N ARG A 260 -3.59 28.75 7.98
CA ARG A 260 -5.04 28.95 8.09
C ARG A 260 -5.76 27.80 7.42
N LEU A 261 -6.62 27.11 8.14
CA LEU A 261 -7.46 26.04 7.59
C LEU A 261 -8.80 26.58 7.09
N ASP A 262 -9.40 27.52 7.79
CA ASP A 262 -10.62 28.26 7.39
C ASP A 262 -10.74 29.58 8.19
N ALA A 263 -11.86 30.25 8.12
CA ALA A 263 -12.09 31.54 8.84
C ALA A 263 -12.06 31.36 10.36
N ARG A 264 -12.22 30.17 10.89
CA ARG A 264 -12.36 29.87 12.33
C ARG A 264 -11.30 28.91 12.86
N THR A 265 -10.47 28.31 11.98
CA THR A 265 -9.54 27.25 12.35
C THR A 265 -8.12 27.55 11.84
N GLU A 266 -7.18 27.55 12.73
CA GLU A 266 -5.74 27.65 12.45
C GLU A 266 -5.06 26.33 12.79
N LEU A 267 -4.00 25.99 12.05
CA LEU A 267 -3.13 24.83 12.29
C LEU A 267 -1.77 25.32 12.76
N TRP A 268 -1.23 24.70 13.78
CA TRP A 268 0.08 25.02 14.37
C TRP A 268 0.90 23.74 14.51
N ALA A 269 2.15 23.78 14.07
CA ALA A 269 3.14 22.75 14.29
C ALA A 269 4.16 23.20 15.32
N VAL A 270 4.28 22.45 16.39
CA VAL A 270 5.22 22.69 17.47
C VAL A 270 6.35 21.67 17.35
N PRO A 271 7.62 22.09 17.19
CA PRO A 271 8.75 21.17 17.25
C PRO A 271 8.76 20.39 18.55
N CYS A 272 8.95 19.07 18.49
CA CYS A 272 8.87 18.18 19.64
C CYS A 272 9.93 17.05 19.55
N GLY A 273 11.19 17.43 19.60
CA GLY A 273 12.33 16.52 19.49
C GLY A 273 12.89 16.39 18.08
N SER A 274 14.16 16.07 18.01
CA SER A 274 14.89 15.86 16.76
C SER A 274 15.93 14.76 16.88
N GLY A 275 16.08 13.97 15.82
CA GLY A 275 17.18 13.03 15.61
C GLY A 275 18.11 13.53 14.51
N ALA A 276 19.03 12.68 14.04
CA ALA A 276 20.03 13.04 13.03
C ALA A 276 19.41 13.46 11.68
N TYR A 277 18.25 12.94 11.34
CA TYR A 277 17.55 13.16 10.07
C TYR A 277 16.02 13.19 10.18
N ASN A 278 15.51 13.12 11.40
CA ASN A 278 14.08 13.18 11.71
C ASN A 278 13.81 14.32 12.66
N LEU A 279 12.82 15.14 12.33
CA LEU A 279 12.29 16.20 13.19
C LEU A 279 10.83 15.88 13.49
N THR A 280 10.48 15.80 14.76
CA THR A 280 9.11 15.58 15.21
C THR A 280 8.39 16.90 15.41
N HIS A 281 7.15 16.98 14.94
CA HIS A 281 6.23 18.06 15.23
C HIS A 281 4.95 17.53 15.84
N ASN A 282 4.46 18.20 16.87
CA ASN A 282 3.11 18.02 17.38
C ASN A 282 2.18 19.12 16.79
N TRP A 283 1.08 18.68 16.21
CA TRP A 283 0.15 19.54 15.50
C TRP A 283 -1.07 19.87 16.34
N TYR A 284 -1.47 21.14 16.31
CA TYR A 284 -2.60 21.65 17.07
C TYR A 284 -3.54 22.42 16.17
N LEU A 285 -4.84 22.28 16.41
CA LEU A 285 -5.91 23.11 15.85
C LEU A 285 -6.28 24.16 16.88
N THR A 286 -6.45 25.41 16.43
CA THR A 286 -6.89 26.52 17.29
C THR A 286 -8.00 27.31 16.60
N GLY A 287 -8.71 28.11 17.37
CA GLY A 287 -9.48 29.24 16.84
C GLY A 287 -8.58 30.40 16.44
N PRO A 288 -9.13 31.46 15.84
CA PRO A 288 -8.41 32.66 15.41
C PRO A 288 -7.55 33.26 16.52
N GLY A 289 -6.27 33.53 16.22
CA GLY A 289 -5.32 34.07 17.21
C GLY A 289 -4.86 33.02 18.22
N GLY A 290 -4.95 31.74 17.89
CA GLY A 290 -4.47 30.65 18.73
C GLY A 290 -5.36 30.28 19.90
N ARG A 291 -6.62 30.67 19.91
CA ARG A 291 -7.54 30.36 21.01
C ARG A 291 -7.99 28.90 21.00
N ASP A 292 -8.34 28.39 22.18
CA ASP A 292 -8.92 27.06 22.37
C ASP A 292 -8.09 25.95 21.68
N PRO A 293 -6.79 25.82 22.02
CA PRO A 293 -5.91 24.83 21.39
C PRO A 293 -6.35 23.41 21.70
N ARG A 294 -6.34 22.54 20.67
CA ARG A 294 -6.61 21.12 20.78
C ARG A 294 -5.70 20.33 19.83
N PRO A 295 -5.32 19.08 20.15
CA PRO A 295 -4.53 18.25 19.26
C PRO A 295 -5.22 18.04 17.90
N ALA A 296 -4.45 18.09 16.82
CA ALA A 296 -4.89 17.65 15.50
C ALA A 296 -4.76 16.13 15.41
N VAL A 297 -5.86 15.39 15.40
CA VAL A 297 -5.84 13.93 15.38
C VAL A 297 -5.45 13.42 13.99
N LEU A 298 -4.35 12.66 13.92
CA LEU A 298 -3.73 12.11 12.70
C LEU A 298 -3.63 10.59 12.85
N ILE A 299 -4.63 9.86 12.37
CA ILE A 299 -4.70 8.40 12.52
C ILE A 299 -4.21 7.73 11.23
N GLY A 300 -3.27 6.78 11.34
CA GLY A 300 -2.83 5.88 10.28
C GLY A 300 -3.59 4.55 10.27
N THR A 301 -3.25 3.63 9.36
CA THR A 301 -3.91 2.31 9.26
C THR A 301 -3.62 1.41 10.47
N ALA A 302 -2.45 1.57 11.07
CA ALA A 302 -2.05 0.84 12.28
C ALA A 302 -2.60 1.47 13.58
N GLY A 303 -3.45 2.51 13.47
CA GLY A 303 -3.94 3.28 14.60
C GLY A 303 -3.24 4.64 14.76
N PRO A 304 -3.35 5.27 15.94
CA PRO A 304 -2.74 6.55 16.19
C PRO A 304 -1.21 6.47 16.14
N GLY A 305 -0.61 7.32 15.27
CA GLY A 305 0.84 7.40 15.09
C GLY A 305 1.46 6.13 14.47
N ALA A 306 2.54 6.30 13.72
CA ALA A 306 3.35 5.18 13.22
C ALA A 306 4.13 4.48 14.37
N ASP A 307 4.26 5.12 15.49
CA ASP A 307 4.88 4.64 16.73
C ASP A 307 3.84 4.72 17.86
N PRO A 308 3.52 3.59 18.54
CA PRO A 308 2.55 3.58 19.63
C PRO A 308 2.96 4.44 20.83
N ASN A 309 4.22 4.90 20.88
CA ASN A 309 4.72 5.79 21.92
C ASN A 309 4.60 7.28 21.54
N MET A 310 4.19 7.59 20.31
CA MET A 310 3.99 8.97 19.86
C MET A 310 2.53 9.41 20.02
N PRO A 311 2.28 10.68 20.40
CA PRO A 311 0.93 11.23 20.44
C PRO A 311 0.23 11.21 19.09
N ASP A 312 -1.10 11.08 19.08
CA ASP A 312 -1.95 11.03 17.88
C ASP A 312 -1.86 12.27 16.99
N ASN A 313 -1.28 13.35 17.48
CA ASN A 313 -1.08 14.60 16.76
C ASN A 313 0.37 14.80 16.30
N SER A 314 1.19 13.75 16.33
CA SER A 314 2.60 13.85 15.95
C SER A 314 2.85 13.43 14.49
N THR A 315 3.83 14.09 13.89
CA THR A 315 4.42 13.68 12.61
C THR A 315 5.94 13.74 12.69
N VAL A 316 6.61 12.95 11.86
CA VAL A 316 8.05 13.04 11.63
C VAL A 316 8.30 13.66 10.27
N ASN A 317 9.15 14.70 10.21
CA ASN A 317 9.41 15.50 9.01
C ASN A 317 8.11 16.00 8.36
N GLY A 318 7.14 16.39 9.23
CA GLY A 318 5.81 16.78 8.82
C GLY A 318 5.79 18.11 8.07
N LYS A 319 4.94 18.21 7.05
CA LYS A 319 4.71 19.44 6.30
C LYS A 319 3.24 19.56 5.89
N TYR A 320 2.67 20.75 6.09
CA TYR A 320 1.34 21.08 5.57
C TYR A 320 1.46 21.84 4.26
N ASP A 321 0.73 21.39 3.24
CA ASP A 321 0.57 22.10 1.97
C ASP A 321 -0.82 22.77 1.93
N PRO A 322 -0.88 24.10 1.99
CA PRO A 322 -2.15 24.83 1.96
C PRO A 322 -2.84 24.78 0.58
N GLY A 323 -2.14 24.50 -0.49
CA GLY A 323 -2.68 24.36 -1.84
C GLY A 323 -3.50 23.10 -2.01
N SER A 324 -2.92 21.95 -1.67
CA SER A 324 -3.58 20.64 -1.71
C SER A 324 -4.40 20.35 -0.45
N ARG A 325 -4.23 21.14 0.61
CA ARG A 325 -4.86 20.93 1.93
C ARG A 325 -4.41 19.65 2.62
N THR A 326 -3.20 19.22 2.36
CA THR A 326 -2.65 17.97 2.88
C THR A 326 -1.56 18.21 3.92
N LEU A 327 -1.55 17.38 4.95
CA LEU A 327 -0.49 17.24 5.91
C LEU A 327 0.24 15.93 5.60
N SER A 328 1.53 16.00 5.33
CA SER A 328 2.39 14.84 5.08
C SER A 328 3.29 14.54 6.27
N SER A 329 3.72 13.29 6.39
CA SER A 329 4.72 12.81 7.33
C SER A 329 5.64 11.83 6.63
N PHE A 330 6.95 11.90 6.92
CA PHE A 330 7.93 10.93 6.46
C PHE A 330 8.87 10.53 7.61
N ALA A 331 8.50 9.51 8.34
CA ALA A 331 9.33 8.89 9.36
C ALA A 331 10.37 7.99 8.68
N LYS A 332 11.60 8.49 8.57
CA LYS A 332 12.70 7.75 7.95
C LYS A 332 13.30 6.76 8.95
N GLY A 333 13.47 5.51 8.54
CA GLY A 333 14.19 4.50 9.34
C GLY A 333 15.69 4.75 9.36
N ARG A 334 16.25 5.37 8.28
CA ARG A 334 17.63 5.87 8.21
C ARG A 334 17.76 7.07 7.28
N GLY A 335 18.91 7.75 7.31
CA GLY A 335 19.11 9.06 6.68
C GLY A 335 18.80 9.15 5.19
N ILE A 336 19.10 8.11 4.41
CA ILE A 336 18.81 8.07 2.96
C ILE A 336 17.30 7.91 2.63
N GLY A 337 16.46 7.58 3.62
CA GLY A 337 15.01 7.49 3.44
C GLY A 337 14.54 6.33 2.59
N ASP A 338 15.22 5.19 2.62
CA ASP A 338 14.91 3.97 1.88
C ASP A 338 14.09 2.95 2.69
N CYS A 339 13.75 3.29 3.92
CA CYS A 339 12.84 2.56 4.80
C CYS A 339 12.13 3.52 5.75
N GLY A 340 10.99 3.11 6.27
CA GLY A 340 10.18 3.90 7.19
C GLY A 340 8.70 3.92 6.82
N VAL A 341 8.04 5.01 7.19
CA VAL A 341 6.61 5.22 6.96
C VAL A 341 6.36 6.58 6.34
N GLN A 342 5.57 6.62 5.28
CA GLN A 342 5.02 7.84 4.68
C GLN A 342 3.52 7.87 4.88
N GLN A 343 3.00 9.02 5.28
CA GLN A 343 1.58 9.23 5.48
C GLN A 343 1.16 10.60 4.95
N THR A 344 -0.05 10.69 4.46
CA THR A 344 -0.67 11.95 4.05
C THR A 344 -2.11 11.98 4.53
N TRP A 345 -2.49 13.07 5.16
CA TRP A 345 -3.86 13.35 5.59
C TRP A 345 -4.38 14.58 4.87
N THR A 346 -5.62 14.52 4.43
CA THR A 346 -6.30 15.64 3.80
C THR A 346 -7.23 16.35 4.79
N TRP A 347 -7.16 17.67 4.85
CA TRP A 347 -8.11 18.49 5.61
C TRP A 347 -9.45 18.60 4.89
N THR A 348 -10.51 18.10 5.53
CA THR A 348 -11.87 18.04 4.95
C THR A 348 -12.75 19.23 5.30
N GLY A 349 -12.23 20.20 6.08
CA GLY A 349 -13.00 21.29 6.67
C GLY A 349 -13.47 21.00 8.10
N GLN A 350 -13.32 19.78 8.59
CA GLN A 350 -13.69 19.36 9.94
C GLN A 350 -12.54 18.64 10.65
N ARG A 351 -11.83 17.77 9.94
CA ARG A 351 -10.74 16.93 10.45
C ARG A 351 -9.75 16.57 9.35
N PHE A 352 -8.59 16.11 9.75
CA PHE A 352 -7.66 15.42 8.89
C PHE A 352 -8.12 13.96 8.68
N VAL A 353 -8.09 13.49 7.44
CA VAL A 353 -8.45 12.11 7.06
C VAL A 353 -7.29 11.52 6.29
N LEU A 354 -6.83 10.33 6.67
CA LEU A 354 -5.75 9.61 5.97
C LEU A 354 -6.12 9.37 4.52
N THR A 355 -5.27 9.82 3.61
CA THR A 355 -5.45 9.67 2.16
C THR A 355 -4.35 8.83 1.51
N MET A 356 -3.21 8.69 2.16
CA MET A 356 -2.13 7.82 1.71
C MET A 356 -1.33 7.30 2.90
N GLU A 357 -0.98 6.02 2.85
CA GLU A 357 0.02 5.42 3.73
C GLU A 357 0.85 4.40 2.94
N SER A 358 2.15 4.50 3.07
CA SER A 358 3.13 3.62 2.45
C SER A 358 4.21 3.28 3.47
N THR A 359 4.61 2.01 3.52
CA THR A 359 5.57 1.52 4.53
C THR A 359 6.59 0.60 3.90
N MET A 360 7.87 0.80 4.26
CA MET A 360 8.97 -0.09 3.94
C MET A 360 9.71 -0.44 5.23
N GLY A 361 9.58 -1.69 5.65
CA GLY A 361 10.22 -2.17 6.89
C GLY A 361 11.71 -2.46 6.74
N GLU A 362 12.16 -2.79 5.52
CA GLU A 362 13.54 -3.20 5.24
C GLU A 362 14.36 -2.04 4.67
N CYS A 363 15.47 -1.70 5.35
CA CYS A 363 16.40 -0.66 4.92
C CYS A 363 17.43 -1.22 3.93
N ALA A 364 17.01 -1.49 2.70
CA ALA A 364 17.78 -2.17 1.66
C ALA A 364 17.95 -1.36 0.37
N GLY A 365 17.84 -0.04 0.45
CA GLY A 365 18.04 0.86 -0.69
C GLY A 365 16.82 1.04 -1.60
N VAL A 366 15.61 0.68 -1.16
CA VAL A 366 14.38 0.85 -1.96
C VAL A 366 13.95 2.32 -1.94
N PRO A 367 13.98 3.04 -3.07
CA PRO A 367 13.46 4.41 -3.12
C PRO A 367 11.99 4.46 -2.73
N SER A 368 11.57 5.52 -2.07
CA SER A 368 10.23 5.65 -1.51
C SER A 368 9.10 5.57 -2.53
N ASP A 369 9.36 5.89 -3.79
CA ASP A 369 8.40 5.77 -4.90
C ASP A 369 8.05 4.30 -5.25
N PHE A 370 8.87 3.35 -4.77
CA PHE A 370 8.64 1.92 -4.98
C PHE A 370 8.06 1.21 -3.77
N TRP A 371 7.78 1.93 -2.68
CA TRP A 371 7.21 1.32 -1.48
C TRP A 371 5.77 0.84 -1.72
N PRO A 372 5.33 -0.21 -1.06
CA PRO A 372 3.95 -0.67 -1.14
C PRO A 372 3.01 0.30 -0.42
N PHE A 373 1.84 0.52 -1.00
CA PHE A 373 0.79 1.30 -0.35
C PHE A 373 -0.05 0.39 0.55
N ALA A 374 -0.11 0.72 1.84
CA ALA A 374 -1.09 0.11 2.74
C ALA A 374 -2.48 0.73 2.54
N TRP A 375 -2.52 2.04 2.30
CA TRP A 375 -3.76 2.80 2.12
C TRP A 375 -3.61 3.87 1.05
N ARG A 376 -4.64 4.00 0.24
CA ARG A 376 -4.82 5.18 -0.63
C ARG A 376 -6.30 5.45 -0.89
N THR A 377 -6.59 6.69 -1.24
CA THR A 377 -7.93 7.18 -1.60
C THR A 377 -7.92 7.69 -3.05
N ARG A 378 -9.10 7.94 -3.57
CA ARG A 378 -9.32 8.49 -4.90
C ARG A 378 -9.39 10.00 -4.84
#